data_e815748201f4a2163468a45061448f45
#
_entry.id   e815748201f4a2163468a45061448f45
#
_cell.length_a   1.000
_cell.length_b   1.000
_cell.length_c   1.000
_cell.angle_alpha   90.00
_cell.angle_beta   90.00
_cell.angle_gamma   90.00
#
_symmetry.space_group_name_H-M   'P 1'
#
loop_
_entity.id
_entity.type
_entity.pdbx_description
1 polymer ?
#
loop_
_entity_poly.entity_id
_entity_poly.type
_entity_poly.pdbx_seq_one_letter_code
_entity_poly.pdbx_strand_id
1 'polypeptide(L)'
;MGKGRREEAEAAKAEELHFTQSGVSHTIATLESELGVPLFVRNRSGVTLTADGRALLPYIQTLCDDALRLEQKAADLRGMETGLVRVATFNSVSVQWLPYLLKSFRAEHPHIEFELLPFVENAELEEAVLSGQADCCFVSLPTTQALDTWLLHRDQWQVIVSYGHPLAGRDPFPLEALSTEPFIYLQEGDDYEVQAVLDRLQVRPNIQYILRDDLSILAMVSNNLGISIMPELELEHCPYPLVACPLPQTFYRNIGIGVKDKTALSLSTRRFVEHTRRWVATHYGQ
;
A
#
# COMPACT_ATOMS: atom_id res chain seq x y z
N MET A 1 15.81 30.05 9.80
CA MET A 1 14.37 29.82 10.02
C MET A 1 13.98 28.36 10.28
N GLY A 2 14.89 27.41 10.43
CA GLY A 2 14.59 25.98 10.60
C GLY A 2 14.61 25.41 12.03
N LYS A 3 15.19 26.11 12.99
CA LYS A 3 15.32 25.58 14.37
C LYS A 3 14.03 25.65 15.19
N GLY A 4 13.28 26.75 15.10
CA GLY A 4 12.05 26.94 15.88
C GLY A 4 10.91 25.95 15.51
N ARG A 5 10.72 25.64 14.23
CA ARG A 5 9.69 24.67 13.80
C ARG A 5 9.96 23.23 14.22
N ARG A 6 11.22 22.85 14.41
CA ARG A 6 11.58 21.50 14.88
C ARG A 6 11.40 21.35 16.38
N GLU A 7 11.79 22.37 17.15
CA GLU A 7 11.56 22.39 18.60
C GLU A 7 10.06 22.42 18.94
N GLU A 8 9.25 23.15 18.14
CA GLU A 8 7.79 23.15 18.25
C GLU A 8 7.17 21.78 17.90
N ALA A 9 7.67 21.07 16.89
CA ALA A 9 7.17 19.72 16.52
C ALA A 9 7.57 18.64 17.53
N GLU A 10 8.77 18.73 18.13
CA GLU A 10 9.21 17.83 19.21
C GLU A 10 8.47 18.10 20.51
N ALA A 11 8.19 19.37 20.81
CA ALA A 11 7.38 19.76 21.97
C ALA A 11 5.92 19.32 21.82
N ALA A 12 5.31 19.46 20.62
CA ALA A 12 3.96 19.02 20.34
C ALA A 12 3.81 17.50 20.47
N LYS A 13 4.78 16.71 19.99
CA LYS A 13 4.79 15.24 20.17
C LYS A 13 4.99 14.82 21.64
N ALA A 14 5.78 15.55 22.41
CA ALA A 14 5.95 15.28 23.84
C ALA A 14 4.70 15.62 24.64
N GLU A 15 3.95 16.65 24.21
CA GLU A 15 2.69 17.08 24.82
C GLU A 15 1.56 16.06 24.53
N GLU A 16 1.53 15.49 23.33
CA GLU A 16 0.61 14.44 22.92
C GLU A 16 0.81 13.13 23.72
N LEU A 17 2.04 12.85 24.15
CA LEU A 17 2.39 11.72 24.99
C LEU A 17 2.26 11.99 26.49
N HIS A 18 1.82 13.16 26.92
CA HIS A 18 1.81 13.60 28.33
C HIS A 18 3.18 13.50 29.04
N PHE A 19 4.26 13.50 28.29
CA PHE A 19 5.62 13.46 28.83
C PHE A 19 6.35 14.78 28.58
N THR A 20 7.14 15.21 29.56
CA THR A 20 8.10 16.29 29.32
C THR A 20 9.31 15.76 28.53
N GLN A 21 10.01 16.61 27.80
CA GLN A 21 11.24 16.21 27.07
C GLN A 21 12.26 15.51 27.99
N SER A 22 12.36 15.95 29.26
CA SER A 22 13.20 15.31 30.27
C SER A 22 12.69 13.91 30.64
N GLY A 23 11.37 13.71 30.71
CA GLY A 23 10.74 12.43 30.98
C GLY A 23 11.04 11.41 29.87
N VAL A 24 10.85 11.79 28.61
CA VAL A 24 11.19 10.94 27.44
C VAL A 24 12.67 10.57 27.46
N SER A 25 13.56 11.56 27.68
CA SER A 25 15.02 11.28 27.76
C SER A 25 15.39 10.33 28.89
N HIS A 26 14.73 10.43 30.04
CA HIS A 26 14.95 9.53 31.17
C HIS A 26 14.47 8.11 30.87
N THR A 27 13.27 7.96 30.28
CA THR A 27 12.71 6.65 29.90
C THR A 27 13.60 5.95 28.87
N ILE A 28 14.10 6.66 27.87
CA ILE A 28 15.02 6.13 26.88
C ILE A 28 16.34 5.68 27.56
N ALA A 29 16.91 6.51 28.43
CA ALA A 29 18.14 6.14 29.14
C ALA A 29 17.96 4.90 30.04
N THR A 30 16.80 4.74 30.66
CA THR A 30 16.46 3.54 31.43
C THR A 30 16.39 2.31 30.51
N LEU A 31 15.71 2.40 29.38
CA LEU A 31 15.62 1.32 28.40
C LEU A 31 17.02 0.94 27.85
N GLU A 32 17.85 1.90 27.50
CA GLU A 32 19.23 1.67 27.06
C GLU A 32 20.05 0.97 28.13
N SER A 33 19.84 1.35 29.40
CA SER A 33 20.51 0.69 30.54
C SER A 33 20.06 -0.75 30.75
N GLU A 34 18.76 -1.03 30.60
CA GLU A 34 18.19 -2.38 30.73
C GLU A 34 18.64 -3.31 29.60
N LEU A 35 18.66 -2.77 28.37
CA LEU A 35 19.11 -3.52 27.19
C LEU A 35 20.64 -3.65 27.11
N GLY A 36 21.37 -2.80 27.82
CA GLY A 36 22.83 -2.80 27.84
C GLY A 36 23.49 -2.23 26.59
N VAL A 37 22.70 -1.60 25.69
CA VAL A 37 23.18 -1.02 24.45
C VAL A 37 22.55 0.38 24.21
N PRO A 38 23.30 1.36 23.65
CA PRO A 38 22.75 2.66 23.30
C PRO A 38 21.89 2.55 22.05
N LEU A 39 20.66 3.07 22.12
CA LEU A 39 19.72 3.08 20.98
C LEU A 39 19.84 4.35 20.15
N PHE A 40 20.23 5.46 20.78
CA PHE A 40 20.31 6.77 20.14
C PHE A 40 21.68 7.40 20.33
N VAL A 41 22.11 8.14 19.29
CA VAL A 41 23.27 9.02 19.34
C VAL A 41 22.79 10.47 19.11
N ARG A 42 23.29 11.39 19.97
CA ARG A 42 23.04 12.82 19.84
C ARG A 42 24.21 13.48 19.08
N ASN A 43 23.90 14.19 18.02
CA ASN A 43 24.87 14.95 17.26
C ASN A 43 24.37 16.40 17.05
N ARG A 44 25.17 17.24 16.39
CA ARG A 44 24.82 18.64 16.14
C ARG A 44 23.58 18.80 15.20
N SER A 45 23.23 17.76 14.47
CA SER A 45 22.08 17.74 13.56
C SER A 45 20.80 17.16 14.21
N GLY A 46 20.89 16.70 15.47
CA GLY A 46 19.75 16.12 16.21
C GLY A 46 20.05 14.75 16.80
N VAL A 47 18.99 13.96 16.99
CA VAL A 47 19.05 12.58 17.52
C VAL A 47 18.87 11.60 16.38
N THR A 48 19.72 10.57 16.31
CA THR A 48 19.65 9.50 15.31
C THR A 48 19.81 8.14 15.98
N LEU A 49 19.24 7.09 15.39
CA LEU A 49 19.44 5.72 15.87
C LEU A 49 20.89 5.27 15.67
N THR A 50 21.41 4.54 16.65
CA THR A 50 22.66 3.76 16.52
C THR A 50 22.47 2.57 15.56
N ALA A 51 23.54 1.82 15.28
CA ALA A 51 23.42 0.54 14.55
C ALA A 51 22.57 -0.47 15.36
N ASP A 52 22.82 -0.55 16.69
CA ASP A 52 22.06 -1.42 17.59
C ASP A 52 20.60 -0.97 17.71
N GLY A 53 20.34 0.35 17.79
CA GLY A 53 19.00 0.91 17.77
C GLY A 53 18.22 0.54 16.52
N ARG A 54 18.85 0.61 15.34
CA ARG A 54 18.22 0.15 14.09
C ARG A 54 17.94 -1.34 14.08
N ALA A 55 18.84 -2.16 14.62
CA ALA A 55 18.66 -3.60 14.70
C ALA A 55 17.54 -4.00 15.67
N LEU A 56 17.36 -3.25 16.77
CA LEU A 56 16.33 -3.51 17.78
C LEU A 56 14.98 -2.87 17.47
N LEU A 57 14.94 -1.85 16.61
CA LEU A 57 13.71 -1.12 16.28
C LEU A 57 12.56 -2.03 15.85
N PRO A 58 12.73 -3.01 14.94
CA PRO A 58 11.63 -3.89 14.52
C PRO A 58 11.03 -4.69 15.68
N TYR A 59 11.85 -5.14 16.62
CA TYR A 59 11.38 -5.87 17.81
C TYR A 59 10.60 -4.98 18.77
N ILE A 60 11.07 -3.74 18.97
CA ILE A 60 10.38 -2.75 19.81
C ILE A 60 9.03 -2.38 19.17
N GLN A 61 8.99 -2.19 17.87
CA GLN A 61 7.74 -1.93 17.14
C GLN A 61 6.76 -3.09 17.31
N THR A 62 7.21 -4.33 17.13
CA THR A 62 6.36 -5.51 17.33
C THR A 62 5.78 -5.57 18.75
N LEU A 63 6.57 -5.28 19.79
CA LEU A 63 6.06 -5.23 21.16
C LEU A 63 5.00 -4.14 21.38
N CYS A 64 5.20 -2.96 20.82
CA CYS A 64 4.22 -1.87 20.90
C CYS A 64 2.92 -2.26 20.17
N ASP A 65 3.02 -2.87 19.01
CA ASP A 65 1.89 -3.33 18.22
C ASP A 65 1.12 -4.43 18.93
N ASP A 66 1.80 -5.39 19.56
CA ASP A 66 1.16 -6.44 20.35
C ASP A 66 0.45 -5.90 21.60
N ALA A 67 1.01 -4.85 22.24
CA ALA A 67 0.36 -4.17 23.33
C ALA A 67 -0.96 -3.49 22.88
N LEU A 68 -0.94 -2.78 21.76
CA LEU A 68 -2.14 -2.17 21.15
C LEU A 68 -3.18 -3.23 20.77
N ARG A 69 -2.76 -4.37 20.22
CA ARG A 69 -3.66 -5.49 19.91
C ARG A 69 -4.30 -6.08 21.15
N LEU A 70 -3.56 -6.20 22.25
CA LEU A 70 -4.10 -6.66 23.52
C LEU A 70 -5.18 -5.70 24.05
N GLU A 71 -4.94 -4.40 23.99
CA GLU A 71 -5.91 -3.38 24.38
C GLU A 71 -7.18 -3.43 23.51
N GLN A 72 -7.03 -3.55 22.18
CA GLN A 72 -8.14 -3.73 21.26
C GLN A 72 -8.93 -5.00 21.58
N LYS A 73 -8.25 -6.12 21.80
CA LYS A 73 -8.91 -7.37 22.16
C LYS A 73 -9.68 -7.27 23.49
N ALA A 74 -9.13 -6.57 24.46
CA ALA A 74 -9.81 -6.29 25.72
C ALA A 74 -11.04 -5.38 25.51
N ALA A 75 -11.00 -4.42 24.59
CA ALA A 75 -12.14 -3.59 24.21
C ALA A 75 -13.23 -4.42 23.51
N ASP A 76 -12.84 -5.30 22.58
CA ASP A 76 -13.75 -6.24 21.89
C ASP A 76 -14.51 -7.13 22.89
N LEU A 77 -13.80 -7.67 23.90
CA LEU A 77 -14.42 -8.50 24.94
C LEU A 77 -15.43 -7.73 25.81
N ARG A 78 -15.28 -6.42 25.90
CA ARG A 78 -16.24 -5.53 26.59
C ARG A 78 -17.40 -5.09 25.68
N GLY A 79 -17.43 -5.56 24.43
CA GLY A 79 -18.45 -5.19 23.44
C GLY A 79 -18.37 -3.75 22.95
N MET A 80 -17.22 -3.10 23.11
CA MET A 80 -16.98 -1.74 22.60
C MET A 80 -16.75 -1.80 21.10
N GLU A 81 -17.57 -1.08 20.34
CA GLU A 81 -17.41 -0.95 18.87
C GLU A 81 -16.40 0.15 18.51
N THR A 82 -15.29 0.18 19.22
CA THR A 82 -14.18 1.12 18.99
C THR A 82 -12.93 0.35 18.59
N GLY A 83 -12.04 0.95 17.85
CA GLY A 83 -10.76 0.34 17.51
C GLY A 83 -10.05 1.07 16.41
N LEU A 84 -8.81 0.67 16.16
CA LEU A 84 -7.98 1.12 15.04
C LEU A 84 -7.81 -0.06 14.09
N VAL A 85 -7.93 0.20 12.78
CA VAL A 85 -7.59 -0.77 11.72
C VAL A 85 -6.47 -0.17 10.89
N ARG A 86 -5.30 -0.81 10.93
CA ARG A 86 -4.14 -0.44 10.12
C ARG A 86 -4.17 -1.23 8.82
N VAL A 87 -4.26 -0.50 7.71
CA VAL A 87 -4.42 -1.08 6.37
C VAL A 87 -3.21 -0.77 5.52
N ALA A 88 -2.44 -1.77 5.16
CA ALA A 88 -1.39 -1.65 4.16
C ALA A 88 -1.99 -1.77 2.74
N THR A 89 -1.56 -0.91 1.81
CA THR A 89 -2.22 -0.79 0.51
C THR A 89 -1.29 -0.24 -0.55
N PHE A 90 -1.52 -0.61 -1.80
CA PHE A 90 -0.86 -0.06 -2.98
C PHE A 90 -1.73 0.98 -3.71
N ASN A 91 -1.14 1.66 -4.69
CA ASN A 91 -1.67 2.89 -5.27
C ASN A 91 -3.10 2.76 -5.81
N SER A 92 -3.38 1.83 -6.75
CA SER A 92 -4.70 1.72 -7.39
C SER A 92 -5.83 1.49 -6.38
N VAL A 93 -5.62 0.62 -5.39
CA VAL A 93 -6.61 0.39 -4.33
C VAL A 93 -6.76 1.63 -3.45
N SER A 94 -5.66 2.32 -3.13
CA SER A 94 -5.68 3.54 -2.32
C SER A 94 -6.51 4.65 -2.97
N VAL A 95 -6.44 4.76 -4.29
CA VAL A 95 -7.14 5.80 -5.06
C VAL A 95 -8.56 5.39 -5.39
N GLN A 96 -8.75 4.16 -5.89
CA GLN A 96 -10.02 3.76 -6.49
C GLN A 96 -11.00 3.12 -5.49
N TRP A 97 -10.52 2.39 -4.47
CA TRP A 97 -11.40 1.66 -3.56
C TRP A 97 -11.49 2.29 -2.17
N LEU A 98 -10.36 2.61 -1.54
CA LEU A 98 -10.35 3.01 -0.13
C LEU A 98 -11.23 4.22 0.19
N PRO A 99 -11.30 5.29 -0.63
CA PRO A 99 -12.18 6.42 -0.31
C PRO A 99 -13.64 6.03 -0.19
N TYR A 100 -14.12 5.14 -1.05
CA TYR A 100 -15.50 4.66 -1.07
C TYR A 100 -15.75 3.61 0.00
N LEU A 101 -14.81 2.68 0.20
CA LEU A 101 -14.84 1.69 1.26
C LEU A 101 -14.92 2.34 2.64
N LEU A 102 -14.02 3.27 2.91
CA LEU A 102 -13.97 3.96 4.20
C LEU A 102 -15.19 4.83 4.43
N LYS A 103 -15.70 5.50 3.38
CA LYS A 103 -16.93 6.30 3.47
C LYS A 103 -18.12 5.43 3.88
N SER A 104 -18.31 4.28 3.22
CA SER A 104 -19.43 3.37 3.53
C SER A 104 -19.24 2.65 4.86
N PHE A 105 -18.01 2.23 5.18
CA PHE A 105 -17.70 1.57 6.44
C PHE A 105 -17.92 2.48 7.65
N ARG A 106 -17.47 3.74 7.57
CA ARG A 106 -17.64 4.72 8.67
C ARG A 106 -19.11 5.07 8.93
N ALA A 107 -19.98 4.94 7.95
CA ALA A 107 -21.42 5.12 8.15
C ALA A 107 -22.03 4.00 9.03
N GLU A 108 -21.50 2.78 8.96
CA GLU A 108 -21.93 1.63 9.76
C GLU A 108 -21.17 1.56 11.12
N HIS A 109 -19.90 1.99 11.13
CA HIS A 109 -18.97 1.87 12.26
C HIS A 109 -18.23 3.19 12.55
N PRO A 110 -18.91 4.23 13.06
CA PRO A 110 -18.36 5.59 13.19
C PRO A 110 -17.21 5.73 14.20
N HIS A 111 -17.04 4.77 15.10
CA HIS A 111 -16.03 4.79 16.16
C HIS A 111 -14.80 3.93 15.86
N ILE A 112 -14.71 3.36 14.67
CA ILE A 112 -13.51 2.64 14.21
C ILE A 112 -12.65 3.60 13.41
N GLU A 113 -11.41 3.76 13.85
CA GLU A 113 -10.40 4.61 13.20
C GLU A 113 -9.55 3.80 12.22
N PHE A 114 -8.90 4.50 11.30
CA PHE A 114 -8.04 3.89 10.28
C PHE A 114 -6.69 4.59 10.23
N GLU A 115 -5.65 3.78 10.12
CA GLU A 115 -4.32 4.18 9.68
C GLU A 115 -4.02 3.52 8.33
N LEU A 116 -3.67 4.33 7.34
CA LEU A 116 -3.38 3.85 5.99
C LEU A 116 -1.87 3.87 5.77
N LEU A 117 -1.32 2.74 5.41
CA LEU A 117 0.10 2.53 5.19
C LEU A 117 0.33 2.24 3.71
N PRO A 118 0.75 3.27 2.91
CA PRO A 118 1.01 3.07 1.50
C PRO A 118 2.36 2.39 1.30
N PHE A 119 2.39 1.36 0.45
CA PHE A 119 3.59 0.67 0.00
C PHE A 119 3.58 0.53 -1.52
N VAL A 120 4.74 0.35 -2.10
CA VAL A 120 4.90 0.16 -3.55
C VAL A 120 5.02 -1.32 -3.87
N GLU A 121 5.73 -2.09 -3.04
CA GLU A 121 6.06 -3.49 -3.31
C GLU A 121 5.15 -4.45 -2.53
N ASN A 122 4.72 -5.54 -3.19
CA ASN A 122 3.92 -6.58 -2.54
C ASN A 122 4.64 -7.20 -1.33
N ALA A 123 5.96 -7.37 -1.40
CA ALA A 123 6.75 -7.89 -0.30
C ALA A 123 6.67 -7.01 0.96
N GLU A 124 6.63 -5.68 0.81
CA GLU A 124 6.48 -4.74 1.92
C GLU A 124 5.07 -4.81 2.53
N LEU A 125 4.04 -4.99 1.70
CA LEU A 125 2.65 -5.19 2.14
C LEU A 125 2.51 -6.46 2.98
N GLU A 126 3.10 -7.55 2.51
CA GLU A 126 3.11 -8.84 3.21
C GLU A 126 3.87 -8.76 4.54
N GLU A 127 5.05 -8.14 4.53
CA GLU A 127 5.88 -7.94 5.73
C GLU A 127 5.19 -7.04 6.77
N ALA A 128 4.51 -5.99 6.34
CA ALA A 128 3.77 -5.11 7.24
C ALA A 128 2.69 -5.86 8.04
N VAL A 129 2.04 -6.86 7.44
CA VAL A 129 1.06 -7.70 8.13
C VAL A 129 1.73 -8.74 9.01
N LEU A 130 2.81 -9.37 8.55
CA LEU A 130 3.51 -10.40 9.32
C LEU A 130 4.21 -9.85 10.55
N SER A 131 4.85 -8.66 10.43
CA SER A 131 5.48 -7.95 11.55
C SER A 131 4.46 -7.35 12.52
N GLY A 132 3.20 -7.16 12.06
CA GLY A 132 2.15 -6.55 12.85
C GLY A 132 2.05 -5.04 12.72
N GLN A 133 2.81 -4.44 11.83
CA GLN A 133 2.67 -3.03 11.47
C GLN A 133 1.29 -2.74 10.87
N ALA A 134 0.74 -3.66 10.08
CA ALA A 134 -0.62 -3.61 9.56
C ALA A 134 -1.47 -4.76 10.10
N ASP A 135 -2.78 -4.54 10.21
CA ASP A 135 -3.76 -5.54 10.61
C ASP A 135 -4.28 -6.34 9.41
N CYS A 136 -4.30 -5.70 8.24
CA CYS A 136 -4.59 -6.32 6.95
C CYS A 136 -3.88 -5.56 5.82
N CYS A 137 -3.74 -6.21 4.66
CA CYS A 137 -3.22 -5.57 3.46
C CYS A 137 -4.08 -5.88 2.23
N PHE A 138 -4.12 -4.95 1.29
CA PHE A 138 -4.46 -5.27 -0.08
C PHE A 138 -3.18 -5.72 -0.79
N VAL A 139 -3.24 -6.79 -1.56
CA VAL A 139 -2.04 -7.45 -2.11
C VAL A 139 -2.37 -8.15 -3.42
N SER A 140 -1.40 -8.23 -4.34
CA SER A 140 -1.51 -9.10 -5.52
C SER A 140 -1.31 -10.56 -5.13
N LEU A 141 -2.18 -11.44 -5.65
CA LEU A 141 -2.14 -12.87 -5.40
C LEU A 141 -1.51 -13.65 -6.57
N PRO A 142 -0.79 -14.75 -6.29
CA PRO A 142 -0.54 -15.35 -4.98
C PRO A 142 0.48 -14.57 -4.16
N THR A 143 0.37 -14.57 -2.83
CA THR A 143 1.39 -14.01 -1.93
C THR A 143 2.65 -14.85 -1.94
N THR A 144 3.79 -14.22 -1.67
CA THR A 144 5.10 -14.89 -1.53
C THR A 144 5.29 -15.46 -0.13
N GLN A 145 4.65 -14.86 0.86
CA GLN A 145 4.71 -15.27 2.26
C GLN A 145 3.38 -15.90 2.71
N ALA A 146 3.42 -16.57 3.86
CA ALA A 146 2.26 -17.30 4.39
C ALA A 146 1.26 -16.34 5.05
N LEU A 147 0.41 -15.71 4.25
CA LEU A 147 -0.75 -14.94 4.69
C LEU A 147 -2.04 -15.72 4.42
N ASP A 148 -3.00 -15.54 5.30
CA ASP A 148 -4.38 -15.91 5.01
C ASP A 148 -5.03 -14.87 4.10
N THR A 149 -5.50 -15.27 2.92
CA THR A 149 -6.00 -14.33 1.91
C THR A 149 -7.42 -14.64 1.46
N TRP A 150 -8.11 -13.62 0.95
CA TRP A 150 -9.35 -13.74 0.17
C TRP A 150 -9.15 -13.01 -1.15
N LEU A 151 -9.45 -13.68 -2.26
CA LEU A 151 -9.54 -13.03 -3.57
C LEU A 151 -10.70 -12.03 -3.53
N LEU A 152 -10.45 -10.81 -3.99
CA LEU A 152 -11.43 -9.73 -4.08
C LEU A 152 -11.83 -9.47 -5.53
N HIS A 153 -10.86 -9.31 -6.43
CA HIS A 153 -11.10 -8.91 -7.81
C HIS A 153 -10.03 -9.45 -8.74
N ARG A 154 -10.42 -9.69 -10.00
CA ARG A 154 -9.52 -10.03 -11.10
C ARG A 154 -9.40 -8.83 -12.01
N ASP A 155 -8.33 -8.09 -11.85
CA ASP A 155 -8.05 -6.83 -12.52
C ASP A 155 -7.30 -7.09 -13.84
N GLN A 156 -7.89 -6.71 -14.96
CA GLN A 156 -7.39 -7.06 -16.29
C GLN A 156 -6.29 -6.10 -16.75
N TRP A 157 -5.23 -6.65 -17.30
CA TRP A 157 -4.17 -5.89 -17.96
C TRP A 157 -4.58 -5.45 -19.36
N GLN A 158 -4.38 -4.17 -19.68
CA GLN A 158 -4.71 -3.58 -20.97
C GLN A 158 -3.57 -2.69 -21.46
N VAL A 159 -3.48 -2.53 -22.79
CA VAL A 159 -2.61 -1.51 -23.38
C VAL A 159 -3.33 -0.18 -23.29
N ILE A 160 -2.63 0.86 -22.87
CA ILE A 160 -3.16 2.23 -22.87
C ILE A 160 -2.46 3.09 -23.93
N VAL A 161 -3.26 3.86 -24.61
CA VAL A 161 -2.81 4.81 -25.65
C VAL A 161 -3.52 6.15 -25.47
N SER A 162 -2.97 7.23 -26.04
CA SER A 162 -3.67 8.52 -26.07
C SER A 162 -4.98 8.42 -26.87
N TYR A 163 -5.96 9.27 -26.56
CA TYR A 163 -7.24 9.29 -27.26
C TYR A 163 -7.12 9.49 -28.79
N GLY A 164 -6.10 10.24 -29.23
CA GLY A 164 -5.82 10.50 -30.65
C GLY A 164 -4.85 9.51 -31.32
N HIS A 165 -4.42 8.45 -30.63
CA HIS A 165 -3.46 7.50 -31.16
C HIS A 165 -4.04 6.69 -32.32
N PRO A 166 -3.26 6.40 -33.41
CA PRO A 166 -3.76 5.63 -34.57
C PRO A 166 -4.28 4.24 -34.24
N LEU A 167 -3.81 3.66 -33.13
CA LEU A 167 -4.21 2.33 -32.65
C LEU A 167 -5.30 2.39 -31.56
N ALA A 168 -5.84 3.58 -31.24
CA ALA A 168 -6.89 3.70 -30.24
C ALA A 168 -8.13 2.88 -30.65
N GLY A 169 -8.66 2.10 -29.71
CA GLY A 169 -9.83 1.24 -29.92
C GLY A 169 -9.57 -0.02 -30.75
N ARG A 170 -8.33 -0.38 -31.04
CA ARG A 170 -8.01 -1.68 -31.64
C ARG A 170 -8.31 -2.82 -30.66
N ASP A 171 -9.04 -3.83 -31.14
CA ASP A 171 -9.41 -5.02 -30.41
C ASP A 171 -9.22 -6.26 -31.30
N PRO A 172 -8.25 -7.12 -31.01
CA PRO A 172 -7.17 -6.95 -30.03
C PRO A 172 -6.12 -5.92 -30.47
N PHE A 173 -5.34 -5.39 -29.50
CA PHE A 173 -4.20 -4.53 -29.77
C PHE A 173 -3.11 -5.31 -30.52
N PRO A 174 -2.50 -4.76 -31.60
CA PRO A 174 -1.47 -5.44 -32.35
C PRO A 174 -0.17 -5.54 -31.56
N LEU A 175 0.33 -6.77 -31.34
CA LEU A 175 1.51 -7.01 -30.49
C LEU A 175 2.80 -6.38 -31.06
N GLU A 176 2.90 -6.30 -32.39
CA GLU A 176 4.04 -5.68 -33.06
C GLU A 176 4.22 -4.21 -32.67
N ALA A 177 3.12 -3.53 -32.36
CA ALA A 177 3.15 -2.14 -31.92
C ALA A 177 3.85 -1.97 -30.57
N LEU A 178 3.83 -2.93 -29.67
CA LEU A 178 4.58 -2.89 -28.42
C LEU A 178 6.09 -2.81 -28.66
N SER A 179 6.57 -3.38 -29.77
CA SER A 179 8.00 -3.38 -30.14
C SER A 179 8.39 -2.20 -31.03
N THR A 180 7.45 -1.49 -31.63
CA THR A 180 7.73 -0.39 -32.60
C THR A 180 7.38 0.97 -32.04
N GLU A 181 6.27 1.11 -31.33
CA GLU A 181 5.89 2.35 -30.66
C GLU A 181 6.79 2.64 -29.45
N PRO A 182 7.04 3.90 -29.09
CA PRO A 182 7.67 4.26 -27.83
C PRO A 182 6.91 3.64 -26.65
N PHE A 183 7.59 2.87 -25.82
CA PHE A 183 7.00 2.24 -24.66
C PHE A 183 7.42 2.92 -23.37
N ILE A 184 6.45 3.22 -22.51
CA ILE A 184 6.65 3.79 -21.18
C ILE A 184 6.49 2.64 -20.18
N TYR A 185 7.60 2.26 -19.53
CA TYR A 185 7.68 1.11 -18.65
C TYR A 185 7.43 1.52 -17.20
N LEU A 186 6.50 0.84 -16.52
CA LEU A 186 6.30 0.94 -15.08
C LEU A 186 7.29 0.01 -14.39
N GLN A 187 8.18 0.56 -13.58
CA GLN A 187 9.09 -0.20 -12.73
C GLN A 187 8.68 -0.03 -11.27
N GLU A 188 7.95 -0.97 -10.73
CA GLU A 188 7.55 -1.05 -9.33
C GLU A 188 8.55 -1.93 -8.57
N GLY A 189 9.55 -1.31 -7.95
CA GLY A 189 10.56 -2.00 -7.13
C GLY A 189 11.16 -3.24 -7.81
N ASP A 190 11.09 -4.37 -7.11
CA ASP A 190 11.43 -5.71 -7.64
C ASP A 190 10.17 -6.43 -8.16
N ASP A 191 9.02 -5.78 -8.23
CA ASP A 191 7.77 -6.34 -8.74
C ASP A 191 7.76 -6.25 -10.27
N TYR A 192 7.69 -7.40 -10.92
CA TYR A 192 7.83 -7.56 -12.37
C TYR A 192 6.48 -7.89 -13.03
N GLU A 193 5.35 -7.37 -12.51
CA GLU A 193 4.03 -7.72 -13.04
C GLU A 193 3.89 -7.40 -14.53
N VAL A 194 4.28 -6.19 -14.95
CA VAL A 194 4.29 -5.80 -16.38
C VAL A 194 5.27 -6.68 -17.17
N GLN A 195 6.44 -6.98 -16.61
CA GLN A 195 7.42 -7.86 -17.25
C GLN A 195 6.86 -9.26 -17.44
N ALA A 196 6.14 -9.80 -16.45
CA ALA A 196 5.51 -11.13 -16.58
C ALA A 196 4.45 -11.18 -17.69
N VAL A 197 3.72 -10.10 -17.94
CA VAL A 197 2.80 -9.98 -19.09
C VAL A 197 3.58 -9.97 -20.40
N LEU A 198 4.63 -9.17 -20.51
CA LEU A 198 5.48 -9.05 -21.70
C LEU A 198 6.18 -10.37 -22.03
N ASP A 199 6.69 -11.07 -21.03
CA ASP A 199 7.35 -12.39 -21.20
C ASP A 199 6.39 -13.45 -21.72
N ARG A 200 5.16 -13.49 -21.18
CA ARG A 200 4.11 -14.40 -21.66
C ARG A 200 3.66 -14.10 -23.10
N LEU A 201 3.65 -12.81 -23.48
CA LEU A 201 3.38 -12.37 -24.84
C LEU A 201 4.57 -12.61 -25.77
N GLN A 202 5.76 -12.93 -25.23
CA GLN A 202 7.02 -13.04 -25.97
C GLN A 202 7.38 -11.76 -26.75
N VAL A 203 7.06 -10.60 -26.17
CA VAL A 203 7.29 -9.28 -26.78
C VAL A 203 8.42 -8.56 -26.04
N ARG A 204 9.29 -7.93 -26.81
CA ARG A 204 10.30 -6.98 -26.29
C ARG A 204 9.85 -5.58 -26.62
N PRO A 205 9.40 -4.80 -25.62
CA PRO A 205 8.92 -3.45 -25.86
C PRO A 205 10.06 -2.49 -26.24
N ASN A 206 9.73 -1.48 -27.02
CA ASN A 206 10.64 -0.38 -27.37
C ASN A 206 10.67 0.64 -26.22
N ILE A 207 11.30 0.30 -25.08
CA ILE A 207 11.32 1.12 -23.87
C ILE A 207 12.08 2.44 -24.15
N GLN A 208 11.34 3.56 -24.05
CA GLN A 208 11.91 4.91 -24.16
C GLN A 208 11.95 5.62 -22.80
N TYR A 209 11.03 5.28 -21.89
CA TYR A 209 10.94 5.88 -20.57
C TYR A 209 10.69 4.79 -19.52
N ILE A 210 11.30 4.97 -18.34
CA ILE A 210 11.10 4.11 -17.17
C ILE A 210 10.65 5.00 -16.01
N LEU A 211 9.51 4.70 -15.44
CA LEU A 211 8.90 5.46 -14.34
C LEU A 211 8.47 4.51 -13.21
N ARG A 212 8.27 5.08 -12.02
CA ARG A 212 7.82 4.34 -10.81
C ARG A 212 6.50 4.88 -10.26
N ASP A 213 5.79 5.65 -11.05
CA ASP A 213 4.57 6.35 -10.66
C ASP A 213 3.53 6.24 -11.78
N ASP A 214 2.42 5.61 -11.48
CA ASP A 214 1.31 5.34 -12.40
C ASP A 214 0.77 6.63 -13.01
N LEU A 215 0.53 7.64 -12.17
CA LEU A 215 -0.07 8.89 -12.61
C LEU A 215 0.79 9.62 -13.66
N SER A 216 2.12 9.58 -13.47
CA SER A 216 3.08 10.12 -14.44
C SER A 216 3.02 9.36 -15.76
N ILE A 217 2.88 8.03 -15.74
CA ILE A 217 2.72 7.22 -16.95
C ILE A 217 1.42 7.60 -17.67
N LEU A 218 0.30 7.64 -16.96
CA LEU A 218 -0.99 8.04 -17.53
C LEU A 218 -0.92 9.43 -18.18
N ALA A 219 -0.26 10.40 -17.52
CA ALA A 219 -0.06 11.74 -18.06
C ALA A 219 0.81 11.74 -19.32
N MET A 220 1.90 10.96 -19.35
CA MET A 220 2.78 10.87 -20.53
C MET A 220 2.10 10.19 -21.71
N VAL A 221 1.36 9.10 -21.47
CA VAL A 221 0.59 8.43 -22.52
C VAL A 221 -0.46 9.37 -23.09
N SER A 222 -1.18 10.12 -22.24
CA SER A 222 -2.19 11.08 -22.70
C SER A 222 -1.64 12.19 -23.59
N ASN A 223 -0.36 12.55 -23.40
CA ASN A 223 0.38 13.50 -24.21
C ASN A 223 1.08 12.87 -25.43
N ASN A 224 0.73 11.62 -25.75
CA ASN A 224 1.24 10.88 -26.91
C ASN A 224 2.79 10.73 -26.93
N LEU A 225 3.41 10.58 -25.74
CA LEU A 225 4.84 10.31 -25.61
C LEU A 225 5.18 8.82 -25.75
N GLY A 226 4.18 7.96 -25.77
CA GLY A 226 4.31 6.53 -25.93
C GLY A 226 3.05 5.80 -25.51
N ILE A 227 3.15 4.47 -25.47
CA ILE A 227 2.10 3.56 -25.00
C ILE A 227 2.57 2.84 -23.74
N SER A 228 1.66 2.26 -22.95
CA SER A 228 2.04 1.45 -21.79
C SER A 228 1.06 0.28 -21.61
N ILE A 229 1.35 -0.60 -20.66
CA ILE A 229 0.45 -1.67 -20.20
C ILE A 229 0.12 -1.38 -18.74
N MET A 230 -1.17 -1.25 -18.42
CA MET A 230 -1.68 -0.92 -17.09
C MET A 230 -2.87 -1.82 -16.74
N PRO A 231 -3.09 -2.11 -15.45
CA PRO A 231 -4.30 -2.80 -15.02
C PRO A 231 -5.51 -1.87 -15.10
N GLU A 232 -6.68 -2.44 -15.33
CA GLU A 232 -7.92 -1.70 -15.57
C GLU A 232 -8.31 -0.80 -14.38
N LEU A 233 -8.04 -1.24 -13.16
CA LEU A 233 -8.32 -0.46 -11.95
C LEU A 233 -7.60 0.90 -11.93
N GLU A 234 -6.38 1.00 -12.50
CA GLU A 234 -5.68 2.30 -12.62
C GLU A 234 -6.39 3.29 -13.55
N LEU A 235 -7.25 2.79 -14.45
CA LEU A 235 -7.96 3.58 -15.44
C LEU A 235 -9.32 4.07 -14.94
N GLU A 236 -9.83 3.52 -13.86
CA GLU A 236 -11.06 3.99 -13.24
C GLU A 236 -10.89 5.45 -12.80
N HIS A 237 -11.87 6.29 -13.11
CA HIS A 237 -11.83 7.72 -12.79
C HIS A 237 -10.54 8.45 -13.22
N CYS A 238 -9.82 7.90 -14.23
CA CYS A 238 -8.61 8.51 -14.76
C CYS A 238 -8.91 9.92 -15.30
N PRO A 239 -8.19 10.96 -14.86
CA PRO A 239 -8.46 12.34 -15.31
C PRO A 239 -7.90 12.64 -16.72
N TYR A 240 -7.18 11.70 -17.32
CA TYR A 240 -6.54 11.88 -18.61
C TYR A 240 -7.32 11.24 -19.74
N PRO A 241 -7.31 11.84 -20.96
CA PRO A 241 -7.98 11.28 -22.12
C PRO A 241 -7.19 10.12 -22.72
N LEU A 242 -7.45 8.93 -22.22
CA LEU A 242 -6.81 7.68 -22.61
C LEU A 242 -7.81 6.71 -23.22
N VAL A 243 -7.30 5.75 -23.99
CA VAL A 243 -8.07 4.62 -24.51
C VAL A 243 -7.35 3.34 -24.07
N ALA A 244 -8.10 2.49 -23.40
CA ALA A 244 -7.65 1.13 -23.07
C ALA A 244 -7.96 0.21 -24.26
N CYS A 245 -7.01 -0.61 -24.63
CA CYS A 245 -7.10 -1.59 -25.71
C CYS A 245 -6.79 -2.99 -25.17
N PRO A 246 -7.64 -3.99 -25.41
CA PRO A 246 -7.43 -5.33 -24.91
C PRO A 246 -6.20 -5.99 -25.57
N LEU A 247 -5.43 -6.72 -24.79
CA LEU A 247 -4.37 -7.60 -25.29
C LEU A 247 -4.99 -8.80 -26.02
N PRO A 248 -4.29 -9.43 -27.00
CA PRO A 248 -4.77 -10.62 -27.67
C PRO A 248 -5.01 -11.82 -26.77
N GLN A 249 -4.33 -11.85 -25.64
CA GLN A 249 -4.54 -12.77 -24.54
C GLN A 249 -4.93 -11.99 -23.31
N THR A 250 -5.89 -12.51 -22.54
CA THR A 250 -6.33 -11.86 -21.30
C THR A 250 -5.40 -12.24 -20.14
N PHE A 251 -4.84 -11.23 -19.51
CA PHE A 251 -4.03 -11.37 -18.31
C PHE A 251 -4.73 -10.65 -17.15
N TYR A 252 -4.59 -11.20 -15.96
CA TYR A 252 -5.18 -10.63 -14.77
C TYR A 252 -4.15 -10.48 -13.66
N ARG A 253 -4.23 -9.38 -12.94
CA ARG A 253 -3.73 -9.22 -11.59
C ARG A 253 -4.86 -9.64 -10.64
N ASN A 254 -4.59 -10.51 -9.71
CA ASN A 254 -5.59 -10.95 -8.74
C ASN A 254 -5.42 -10.14 -7.47
N ILE A 255 -6.29 -9.17 -7.23
CA ILE A 255 -6.28 -8.35 -6.02
C ILE A 255 -6.96 -9.12 -4.90
N GLY A 256 -6.26 -9.27 -3.77
CA GLY A 256 -6.76 -9.89 -2.55
C GLY A 256 -6.68 -8.97 -1.34
N ILE A 257 -7.32 -9.39 -0.26
CA ILE A 257 -7.05 -8.87 1.08
C ILE A 257 -6.38 -9.96 1.90
N GLY A 258 -5.24 -9.63 2.52
CA GLY A 258 -4.42 -10.52 3.31
C GLY A 258 -4.43 -10.14 4.78
N VAL A 259 -4.35 -11.15 5.64
CA VAL A 259 -4.21 -11.03 7.10
C VAL A 259 -3.23 -12.10 7.59
N LYS A 260 -2.65 -11.91 8.78
CA LYS A 260 -1.71 -12.86 9.35
C LYS A 260 -2.37 -14.18 9.71
N ASP A 261 -3.55 -14.14 10.33
CA ASP A 261 -4.32 -15.31 10.77
C ASP A 261 -5.82 -14.94 10.82
N LYS A 262 -6.64 -15.62 10.01
CA LYS A 262 -8.11 -15.42 9.95
C LYS A 262 -8.81 -15.65 11.27
N THR A 263 -8.25 -16.50 12.13
CA THR A 263 -8.87 -16.89 13.41
C THR A 263 -8.57 -15.90 14.54
N ALA A 264 -7.50 -15.11 14.39
CA ALA A 264 -6.99 -14.20 15.41
C ALA A 264 -7.32 -12.72 15.19
N LEU A 265 -8.17 -12.40 14.21
CA LEU A 265 -8.55 -11.02 13.88
C LEU A 265 -9.24 -10.31 15.05
N SER A 266 -8.94 -9.03 15.24
CA SER A 266 -9.75 -8.13 16.06
C SER A 266 -11.16 -8.00 15.46
N LEU A 267 -12.13 -7.61 16.26
CA LEU A 267 -13.50 -7.42 15.79
C LEU A 267 -13.58 -6.32 14.71
N SER A 268 -12.84 -5.22 14.90
CA SER A 268 -12.76 -4.11 13.94
C SER A 268 -12.16 -4.55 12.60
N THR A 269 -11.04 -5.26 12.62
CA THR A 269 -10.39 -5.79 11.40
C THR A 269 -11.30 -6.79 10.69
N ARG A 270 -11.94 -7.70 11.43
CA ARG A 270 -12.89 -8.67 10.85
C ARG A 270 -14.04 -7.96 10.14
N ARG A 271 -14.66 -6.97 10.78
CA ARG A 271 -15.74 -6.17 10.18
C ARG A 271 -15.29 -5.46 8.92
N PHE A 272 -14.08 -4.86 8.96
CA PHE A 272 -13.53 -4.20 7.77
C PHE A 272 -13.29 -5.17 6.62
N VAL A 273 -12.68 -6.33 6.87
CA VAL A 273 -12.48 -7.38 5.85
C VAL A 273 -13.82 -7.87 5.27
N GLU A 274 -14.82 -8.13 6.11
CA GLU A 274 -16.15 -8.56 5.66
C GLU A 274 -16.87 -7.46 4.85
N HIS A 275 -16.76 -6.21 5.29
CA HIS A 275 -17.31 -5.06 4.55
C HIS A 275 -16.62 -4.90 3.18
N THR A 276 -15.30 -4.94 3.14
CA THR A 276 -14.51 -4.86 1.91
C THR A 276 -14.94 -5.94 0.92
N ARG A 277 -15.05 -7.18 1.34
CA ARG A 277 -15.49 -8.30 0.50
C ARG A 277 -16.89 -8.09 -0.08
N ARG A 278 -17.84 -7.64 0.74
CA ARG A 278 -19.20 -7.33 0.30
C ARG A 278 -19.21 -6.16 -0.68
N TRP A 279 -18.45 -5.11 -0.36
CA TRP A 279 -18.38 -3.91 -1.20
C TRP A 279 -17.84 -4.24 -2.58
N VAL A 280 -16.70 -4.93 -2.67
CA VAL A 280 -16.10 -5.34 -3.95
C VAL A 280 -17.02 -6.26 -4.74
N ALA A 281 -17.63 -7.25 -4.10
CA ALA A 281 -18.60 -8.13 -4.77
C ALA A 281 -19.79 -7.37 -5.35
N THR A 282 -20.24 -6.30 -4.69
CA THR A 282 -21.36 -5.48 -5.17
C THR A 282 -20.97 -4.58 -6.36
N HIS A 283 -19.73 -4.05 -6.37
CA HIS A 283 -19.30 -3.08 -7.37
C HIS A 283 -18.67 -3.73 -8.61
N TYR A 284 -18.06 -4.90 -8.46
CA TYR A 284 -17.34 -5.60 -9.53
C TYR A 284 -17.95 -6.95 -9.91
N GLY A 285 -19.07 -7.36 -9.32
CA GLY A 285 -19.91 -8.46 -9.80
C GLY A 285 -19.27 -9.85 -9.73
N GLN A 286 -18.51 -10.14 -8.69
CA GLN A 286 -17.97 -11.49 -8.46
C GLN A 286 -18.66 -12.21 -7.32
#